data_7f369eae42575ed1094c8a7297b171b0
#
_entry.id   7f369eae42575ed1094c8a7297b171b0
#
_cell.length_a   1.000
_cell.length_b   1.000
_cell.length_c   1.000
_cell.angle_alpha   90.00
_cell.angle_beta   90.00
_cell.angle_gamma   90.00
#
_symmetry.space_group_name_H-M   'P 1'
#
loop_
_entity.id
_entity.type
_entity.pdbx_description
1 polymer ?
#
loop_
_entity_poly.entity_id
_entity_poly.type
_entity_poly.pdbx_seq_one_letter_code
_entity_poly.pdbx_strand_id
1 'polypeptide(L)'
;RIDCIQPRRMSVETSEILLAIKRTNPELSVRQVIARGQEDGELPPETPLSPATVYRLFAREGLMEKEAPSRYRDMRRFEYPNACDLWQADVMHGPRVPDRQGRKRKTYLLAIIDDATRVIPFAEFAFSEKAGDFLHVLREAIVRRGLPVRLYTDNGSNFRSQHLALVCARLGIALLHARPYHAAGKGKIERWFRTCRRQLLDPLGPEDIPDLETLNRRTRIWIEREYHQTPHRGLDGMTPLDRWAANSGTVGFPDPGTDLDLMFMNEVRRKVSKSRTVTLNGRLYEVPAGLMDQAVVLRFDPKAPPERPLLVCDGDKPVGQAMPLDLHANSTIRRDGAGLRFRPDAKKRGDR
;
A
#
# COMPACT_ATOMS: atom_id res chain seq x y z
N ARG A 1 6.47 36.26 47.50
CA ARG A 1 5.72 37.37 46.86
C ARG A 1 5.21 36.83 45.55
N ILE A 2 3.92 36.50 45.48
CA ILE A 2 3.23 36.11 44.28
C ILE A 2 2.67 37.39 43.70
N ASP A 3 3.29 37.89 42.63
CA ASP A 3 2.74 39.01 41.88
C ASP A 3 1.48 38.47 41.14
N CYS A 4 0.34 38.88 41.66
CA CYS A 4 -0.95 38.72 41.00
C CYS A 4 -0.96 39.61 39.76
N ILE A 5 -0.51 39.09 38.62
CA ILE A 5 -0.71 39.69 37.30
C ILE A 5 -2.22 39.61 37.05
N GLN A 6 -2.90 40.76 37.19
CA GLN A 6 -4.30 40.86 36.79
C GLN A 6 -4.41 40.43 35.32
N PRO A 7 -5.33 39.53 34.98
CA PRO A 7 -5.50 39.15 33.58
C PRO A 7 -5.91 40.40 32.79
N ARG A 8 -5.09 40.81 31.83
CA ARG A 8 -5.44 41.92 30.91
C ARG A 8 -6.74 41.52 30.21
N ARG A 9 -7.84 42.14 30.63
CA ARG A 9 -9.15 41.94 29.98
C ARG A 9 -9.05 42.49 28.56
N MET A 10 -9.36 41.66 27.57
CA MET A 10 -9.53 42.10 26.21
C MET A 10 -10.62 43.17 26.15
N SER A 11 -10.42 44.29 25.41
CA SER A 11 -11.42 45.31 25.27
C SER A 11 -12.71 44.79 24.62
N VAL A 12 -13.82 45.44 24.91
CA VAL A 12 -15.11 45.06 24.29
C VAL A 12 -15.02 45.20 22.78
N GLU A 13 -14.44 46.29 22.29
CA GLU A 13 -14.24 46.58 20.88
C GLU A 13 -13.39 45.49 20.18
N THR A 14 -12.26 45.10 20.74
CA THR A 14 -11.43 43.99 20.23
C THR A 14 -12.21 42.68 20.19
N SER A 15 -13.05 42.43 21.19
CA SER A 15 -13.88 41.22 21.24
C SER A 15 -14.92 41.21 20.15
N GLU A 16 -15.58 42.33 19.89
CA GLU A 16 -16.59 42.45 18.82
C GLU A 16 -16.01 42.26 17.42
N ILE A 17 -14.83 42.85 17.15
CA ILE A 17 -14.10 42.68 15.89
C ILE A 17 -13.78 41.19 15.66
N LEU A 18 -13.18 40.54 16.65
CA LEU A 18 -12.82 39.14 16.54
C LEU A 18 -14.03 38.21 16.33
N LEU A 19 -15.15 38.52 17.02
CA LEU A 19 -16.41 37.80 16.85
C LEU A 19 -17.01 38.03 15.48
N ALA A 20 -16.98 39.24 14.94
CA ALA A 20 -17.45 39.56 13.59
C ALA A 20 -16.67 38.78 12.52
N ILE A 21 -15.33 38.80 12.58
CA ILE A 21 -14.47 38.06 11.67
C ILE A 21 -14.76 36.55 11.75
N LYS A 22 -14.90 36.00 12.97
CA LYS A 22 -15.15 34.58 13.18
C LYS A 22 -16.53 34.15 12.69
N ARG A 23 -17.57 34.95 12.86
CA ARG A 23 -18.94 34.69 12.36
C ARG A 23 -18.99 34.73 10.84
N THR A 24 -18.27 35.67 10.22
CA THR A 24 -18.19 35.77 8.75
C THR A 24 -17.37 34.64 8.14
N ASN A 25 -16.35 34.11 8.86
CA ASN A 25 -15.43 33.08 8.41
C ASN A 25 -15.31 31.94 9.44
N PRO A 26 -16.34 31.08 9.56
CA PRO A 26 -16.39 30.05 10.61
C PRO A 26 -15.26 29.02 10.54
N GLU A 27 -14.66 28.80 9.36
CA GLU A 27 -13.59 27.85 9.11
C GLU A 27 -12.21 28.31 9.61
N LEU A 28 -12.02 29.61 9.80
CA LEU A 28 -10.72 30.16 10.22
C LEU A 28 -10.36 29.70 11.64
N SER A 29 -9.11 29.28 11.82
CA SER A 29 -8.55 29.02 13.14
C SER A 29 -8.36 30.31 13.93
N VAL A 30 -8.28 30.20 15.26
CA VAL A 30 -8.05 31.37 16.15
C VAL A 30 -6.88 32.23 15.68
N ARG A 31 -5.77 31.61 15.29
CA ARG A 31 -4.58 32.36 14.81
C ARG A 31 -4.85 33.09 13.50
N GLN A 32 -5.61 32.48 12.59
CA GLN A 32 -5.97 33.09 11.30
C GLN A 32 -6.94 34.26 11.50
N VAL A 33 -7.89 34.16 12.45
CA VAL A 33 -8.77 35.28 12.79
C VAL A 33 -8.00 36.49 13.33
N ILE A 34 -7.03 36.23 14.21
CA ILE A 34 -6.17 37.30 14.75
C ILE A 34 -5.35 37.94 13.63
N ALA A 35 -4.69 37.12 12.79
CA ALA A 35 -3.89 37.60 11.67
C ALA A 35 -4.74 38.43 10.69
N ARG A 36 -5.94 37.94 10.35
CA ARG A 36 -6.87 38.63 9.47
C ARG A 36 -7.28 40.00 9.98
N GLY A 37 -7.65 40.11 11.25
CA GLY A 37 -8.01 41.41 11.87
C GLY A 37 -6.84 42.40 11.89
N GLN A 38 -5.60 41.93 12.00
CA GLN A 38 -4.40 42.76 11.90
C GLN A 38 -4.08 43.14 10.45
N GLU A 39 -4.23 42.27 9.50
CA GLU A 39 -4.01 42.50 8.06
C GLU A 39 -5.03 43.52 7.52
N ASP A 40 -6.32 43.40 7.91
CA ASP A 40 -7.39 44.28 7.46
C ASP A 40 -7.35 45.65 8.19
N GLY A 41 -6.44 45.82 9.14
CA GLY A 41 -6.26 47.08 9.90
C GLY A 41 -7.34 47.33 10.98
N GLU A 42 -8.22 46.34 11.22
CA GLU A 42 -9.28 46.42 12.25
C GLU A 42 -8.72 46.22 13.65
N LEU A 43 -7.58 45.53 13.79
CA LEU A 43 -6.87 45.30 15.03
C LEU A 43 -5.46 45.92 14.96
N PRO A 44 -5.05 46.76 15.92
CA PRO A 44 -3.67 47.28 15.97
C PRO A 44 -2.66 46.13 16.02
N PRO A 45 -1.55 46.16 15.23
CA PRO A 45 -0.55 45.10 15.20
C PRO A 45 0.08 44.80 16.57
N GLU A 46 0.15 45.79 17.44
CA GLU A 46 0.73 45.69 18.79
C GLU A 46 -0.28 45.21 19.85
N THR A 47 -1.52 44.90 19.48
CA THR A 47 -2.51 44.42 20.44
C THR A 47 -2.09 43.03 20.97
N PRO A 48 -1.76 42.93 22.28
CA PRO A 48 -1.28 41.67 22.84
C PRO A 48 -2.43 40.68 23.02
N LEU A 49 -2.74 39.90 21.96
CA LEU A 49 -3.79 38.89 21.98
C LEU A 49 -3.21 37.50 22.20
N SER A 50 -3.54 36.91 23.34
CA SER A 50 -3.25 35.51 23.57
C SER A 50 -4.25 34.62 22.79
N PRO A 51 -3.79 33.70 21.93
CA PRO A 51 -4.68 32.76 21.26
C PRO A 51 -5.58 31.98 22.21
N ALA A 52 -5.11 31.69 23.43
CA ALA A 52 -5.90 31.01 24.45
C ALA A 52 -7.06 31.88 24.98
N THR A 53 -6.88 33.20 25.06
CA THR A 53 -7.95 34.12 25.46
C THR A 53 -9.00 34.27 24.37
N VAL A 54 -8.58 34.37 23.12
CA VAL A 54 -9.50 34.43 21.96
C VAL A 54 -10.23 33.10 21.79
N TYR A 55 -9.57 31.97 22.01
CA TYR A 55 -10.24 30.67 22.02
C TYR A 55 -11.37 30.60 23.06
N ARG A 56 -11.10 31.05 24.30
CA ARG A 56 -12.10 31.08 25.36
C ARG A 56 -13.28 32.01 25.05
N LEU A 57 -13.01 33.15 24.39
CA LEU A 57 -14.06 34.03 23.89
C LEU A 57 -14.97 33.27 22.87
N PHE A 58 -14.38 32.69 21.85
CA PHE A 58 -15.13 31.96 20.83
C PHE A 58 -15.89 30.73 21.37
N ALA A 59 -15.29 30.02 22.34
CA ALA A 59 -15.94 28.90 23.00
C ALA A 59 -17.17 29.36 23.82
N ARG A 60 -17.06 30.45 24.54
CA ARG A 60 -18.17 31.05 25.30
C ARG A 60 -19.33 31.49 24.41
N GLU A 61 -19.04 31.99 23.22
CA GLU A 61 -20.03 32.45 22.23
C GLU A 61 -20.51 31.32 21.29
N GLY A 62 -20.14 30.05 21.58
CA GLY A 62 -20.55 28.91 20.76
C GLY A 62 -19.89 28.82 19.36
N LEU A 63 -18.94 29.70 19.05
CA LEU A 63 -18.30 29.79 17.73
C LEU A 63 -17.16 28.78 17.52
N MET A 64 -16.87 27.96 18.53
CA MET A 64 -15.90 26.86 18.46
C MET A 64 -16.60 25.50 18.29
N GLU A 65 -17.90 25.45 18.41
CA GLU A 65 -18.66 24.27 18.02
C GLU A 65 -18.52 24.11 16.52
N LYS A 66 -17.64 23.22 16.11
CA LYS A 66 -17.70 22.70 14.74
C LYS A 66 -19.05 22.01 14.65
N GLU A 67 -19.95 22.51 13.80
CA GLU A 67 -20.99 21.64 13.30
C GLU A 67 -20.29 20.34 12.91
N ALA A 68 -20.64 19.25 13.59
CA ALA A 68 -20.10 17.96 13.23
C ALA A 68 -20.39 17.80 11.75
N PRO A 69 -19.39 17.70 10.87
CA PRO A 69 -19.63 17.76 9.45
C PRO A 69 -20.69 16.71 9.16
N SER A 70 -21.70 17.07 8.39
CA SER A 70 -22.85 16.19 8.02
C SER A 70 -22.42 14.84 7.46
N ARG A 71 -21.11 14.71 7.15
CA ARG A 71 -20.40 13.48 6.80
C ARG A 71 -20.39 12.39 7.89
N TYR A 72 -20.64 12.72 9.17
CA TYR A 72 -20.78 11.73 10.25
C TYR A 72 -22.19 11.14 10.36
N ARG A 73 -23.18 11.71 9.69
CA ARG A 73 -24.57 11.27 9.79
C ARG A 73 -24.88 9.95 9.08
N ASP A 74 -23.99 9.46 8.19
CA ASP A 74 -24.26 8.25 7.40
C ASP A 74 -23.19 7.17 7.53
N MET A 75 -22.67 6.96 8.75
CA MET A 75 -21.81 5.82 9.06
C MET A 75 -22.67 4.57 9.29
N ARG A 76 -23.49 4.22 8.31
CA ARG A 76 -24.24 2.97 8.37
C ARG A 76 -23.28 1.80 8.32
N ARG A 77 -23.49 0.89 9.25
CA ARG A 77 -22.80 -0.39 9.26
C ARG A 77 -23.17 -1.13 7.98
N PHE A 78 -22.21 -1.42 7.13
CA PHE A 78 -22.43 -2.19 5.92
C PHE A 78 -21.81 -3.58 6.06
N GLU A 79 -22.41 -4.54 5.38
CA GLU A 79 -21.91 -5.89 5.23
C GLU A 79 -22.27 -6.38 3.85
N TYR A 80 -21.29 -6.91 3.14
CA TYR A 80 -21.55 -7.53 1.85
C TYR A 80 -22.18 -8.89 2.04
N PRO A 81 -23.13 -9.29 1.17
CA PRO A 81 -23.90 -10.52 1.37
C PRO A 81 -23.08 -11.79 1.11
N ASN A 82 -22.17 -11.76 0.13
CA ASN A 82 -21.50 -12.96 -0.35
C ASN A 82 -19.99 -12.95 -0.04
N ALA A 83 -19.44 -14.15 0.10
CA ALA A 83 -18.00 -14.36 0.16
C ALA A 83 -17.34 -13.78 -1.12
N CYS A 84 -16.17 -13.20 -0.97
CA CYS A 84 -15.40 -12.56 -2.03
C CYS A 84 -16.04 -11.30 -2.69
N ASP A 85 -17.20 -10.83 -2.26
CA ASP A 85 -17.75 -9.56 -2.74
C ASP A 85 -16.82 -8.38 -2.40
N LEU A 86 -16.26 -8.39 -1.18
CA LEU A 86 -15.31 -7.38 -0.71
C LEU A 86 -14.25 -8.01 0.20
N TRP A 87 -13.01 -7.83 -0.14
CA TRP A 87 -11.90 -8.04 0.77
C TRP A 87 -11.38 -6.71 1.31
N GLN A 88 -11.09 -6.66 2.61
CA GLN A 88 -10.43 -5.53 3.25
C GLN A 88 -8.97 -5.92 3.52
N ALA A 89 -8.02 -5.05 3.16
CA ALA A 89 -6.61 -5.26 3.43
C ALA A 89 -6.05 -4.14 4.30
N ASP A 90 -5.15 -4.52 5.21
CA ASP A 90 -4.48 -3.60 6.10
C ASP A 90 -3.16 -4.18 6.64
N VAL A 91 -2.39 -3.34 7.32
CA VAL A 91 -1.09 -3.69 7.91
C VAL A 91 -1.08 -3.38 9.39
N MET A 92 -0.65 -4.35 10.21
CA MET A 92 -0.42 -4.17 11.64
C MET A 92 1.07 -4.30 11.97
N HIS A 93 1.57 -3.46 12.85
CA HIS A 93 2.91 -3.63 13.41
C HIS A 93 2.98 -4.85 14.31
N GLY A 94 3.94 -5.74 14.04
CA GLY A 94 4.20 -6.96 14.77
C GLY A 94 5.38 -6.87 15.74
N PRO A 95 5.74 -8.01 16.37
CA PRO A 95 6.88 -8.11 17.27
C PRO A 95 8.21 -7.90 16.53
N ARG A 96 9.28 -7.70 17.30
CA ARG A 96 10.64 -7.72 16.76
C ARG A 96 11.15 -9.16 16.73
N VAL A 97 11.61 -9.60 15.56
CA VAL A 97 12.07 -10.96 15.31
C VAL A 97 13.49 -10.92 14.74
N PRO A 98 14.36 -11.87 15.09
CA PRO A 98 15.69 -11.97 14.48
C PRO A 98 15.62 -12.17 12.96
N ASP A 99 16.45 -11.45 12.21
CA ASP A 99 16.70 -11.70 10.79
C ASP A 99 17.77 -12.82 10.65
N ARG A 100 18.09 -13.17 9.40
CA ARG A 100 19.11 -14.20 9.09
C ARG A 100 20.50 -13.90 9.67
N GLN A 101 20.78 -12.65 10.04
CA GLN A 101 22.01 -12.21 10.68
C GLN A 101 21.87 -12.10 12.21
N GLY A 102 20.75 -12.56 12.79
CA GLY A 102 20.45 -12.49 14.22
C GLY A 102 20.04 -11.10 14.73
N ARG A 103 19.88 -10.10 13.88
CA ARG A 103 19.49 -8.75 14.27
C ARG A 103 18.00 -8.65 14.48
N LYS A 104 17.54 -8.18 15.64
CA LYS A 104 16.11 -8.00 15.93
C LYS A 104 15.52 -6.88 15.07
N ARG A 105 14.68 -7.24 14.11
CA ARG A 105 13.98 -6.32 13.20
C ARG A 105 12.48 -6.26 13.50
N LYS A 106 11.89 -5.11 13.28
CA LYS A 106 10.44 -4.90 13.33
C LYS A 106 9.78 -5.71 12.22
N THR A 107 8.64 -6.33 12.54
CA THR A 107 7.82 -7.01 11.55
C THR A 107 6.50 -6.27 11.32
N TYR A 108 5.86 -6.58 10.21
CA TYR A 108 4.59 -6.03 9.75
C TYR A 108 3.70 -7.19 9.34
N LEU A 109 2.51 -7.29 9.95
CA LEU A 109 1.50 -8.27 9.54
C LEU A 109 0.65 -7.66 8.44
N LEU A 110 0.84 -8.15 7.22
CA LEU A 110 -0.02 -7.83 6.09
C LEU A 110 -1.16 -8.85 6.06
N ALA A 111 -2.39 -8.39 6.06
CA ALA A 111 -3.54 -9.27 6.16
C ALA A 111 -4.70 -8.84 5.28
N ILE A 112 -5.49 -9.83 4.88
CA ILE A 112 -6.72 -9.66 4.13
C ILE A 112 -7.84 -10.35 4.91
N ILE A 113 -8.99 -9.68 5.05
CA ILE A 113 -10.22 -10.26 5.63
C ILE A 113 -11.35 -10.17 4.63
N ASP A 114 -12.14 -11.22 4.53
CA ASP A 114 -13.40 -11.23 3.79
C ASP A 114 -14.49 -10.52 4.59
N ASP A 115 -15.18 -9.58 3.96
CA ASP A 115 -16.17 -8.73 4.62
C ASP A 115 -17.40 -9.49 5.08
N ALA A 116 -17.89 -10.45 4.29
CA ALA A 116 -19.11 -11.22 4.57
C ALA A 116 -18.87 -12.33 5.60
N THR A 117 -17.76 -13.05 5.47
CA THR A 117 -17.52 -14.29 6.21
C THR A 117 -16.56 -14.14 7.38
N ARG A 118 -15.81 -13.03 7.45
CA ARG A 118 -14.69 -12.81 8.40
C ARG A 118 -13.52 -13.78 8.23
N VAL A 119 -13.54 -14.63 7.21
CA VAL A 119 -12.39 -15.47 6.88
C VAL A 119 -11.19 -14.58 6.57
N ILE A 120 -10.03 -15.03 6.99
CA ILE A 120 -8.74 -14.44 6.60
C ILE A 120 -8.23 -15.26 5.41
N PRO A 121 -8.40 -14.80 4.16
CA PRO A 121 -7.90 -15.51 2.98
C PRO A 121 -6.42 -15.80 3.10
N PHE A 122 -5.64 -14.81 3.53
CA PHE A 122 -4.23 -14.98 3.89
C PHE A 122 -3.73 -13.83 4.76
N ALA A 123 -2.77 -14.12 5.62
CA ALA A 123 -2.04 -13.13 6.39
C ALA A 123 -0.62 -13.63 6.66
N GLU A 124 0.36 -12.72 6.57
CA GLU A 124 1.77 -13.06 6.75
C GLU A 124 2.56 -11.88 7.33
N PHE A 125 3.48 -12.18 8.23
CA PHE A 125 4.46 -11.20 8.70
C PHE A 125 5.62 -11.07 7.71
N ALA A 126 6.05 -9.84 7.47
CA ALA A 126 7.22 -9.51 6.68
C ALA A 126 8.11 -8.50 7.41
N PHE A 127 9.36 -8.37 7.01
CA PHE A 127 10.26 -7.32 7.51
C PHE A 127 10.04 -5.95 6.85
N SER A 128 9.09 -5.85 5.94
CA SER A 128 8.68 -4.60 5.33
C SER A 128 7.19 -4.62 4.98
N GLU A 129 6.61 -3.44 4.79
CA GLU A 129 5.22 -3.25 4.36
C GLU A 129 5.13 -2.79 2.90
N LYS A 130 6.16 -3.04 2.09
CA LYS A 130 6.22 -2.60 0.70
C LYS A 130 5.18 -3.32 -0.16
N ALA A 131 4.80 -2.70 -1.27
CA ALA A 131 3.83 -3.24 -2.22
C ALA A 131 4.13 -4.69 -2.65
N GLY A 132 5.40 -5.04 -2.86
CA GLY A 132 5.79 -6.41 -3.23
C GLY A 132 5.49 -7.46 -2.15
N ASP A 133 5.53 -7.10 -0.85
CA ASP A 133 5.14 -8.03 0.22
C ASP A 133 3.64 -8.20 0.28
N PHE A 134 2.89 -7.11 0.07
CA PHE A 134 1.44 -7.20 -0.03
C PHE A 134 0.96 -7.98 -1.26
N LEU A 135 1.60 -7.83 -2.40
CA LEU A 135 1.28 -8.61 -3.60
C LEU A 135 1.47 -10.11 -3.40
N HIS A 136 2.49 -10.53 -2.63
CA HIS A 136 2.63 -11.92 -2.22
C HIS A 136 1.43 -12.39 -1.38
N VAL A 137 1.02 -11.59 -0.39
CA VAL A 137 -0.16 -11.88 0.45
C VAL A 137 -1.43 -11.96 -0.40
N LEU A 138 -1.63 -11.06 -1.35
CA LEU A 138 -2.79 -11.07 -2.24
C LEU A 138 -2.80 -12.31 -3.14
N ARG A 139 -1.64 -12.70 -3.70
CA ARG A 139 -1.51 -13.89 -4.52
C ARG A 139 -1.90 -15.16 -3.74
N GLU A 140 -1.33 -15.33 -2.55
CA GLU A 140 -1.63 -16.47 -1.68
C GLU A 140 -3.11 -16.50 -1.24
N ALA A 141 -3.70 -15.33 -0.99
CA ALA A 141 -5.11 -15.21 -0.68
C ALA A 141 -5.98 -15.69 -1.84
N ILE A 142 -5.68 -15.27 -3.08
CA ILE A 142 -6.42 -15.68 -4.28
C ILE A 142 -6.30 -17.18 -4.53
N VAL A 143 -5.11 -17.74 -4.42
CA VAL A 143 -4.90 -19.19 -4.59
C VAL A 143 -5.73 -20.02 -3.60
N ARG A 144 -5.87 -19.53 -2.36
CA ARG A 144 -6.53 -20.26 -1.26
C ARG A 144 -8.04 -20.08 -1.23
N ARG A 145 -8.52 -18.88 -1.56
CA ARG A 145 -9.92 -18.48 -1.31
C ARG A 145 -10.62 -17.83 -2.51
N GLY A 146 -10.02 -17.85 -3.69
CA GLY A 146 -10.61 -17.32 -4.92
C GLY A 146 -10.37 -15.83 -5.15
N LEU A 147 -11.07 -15.26 -6.13
CA LEU A 147 -10.93 -13.86 -6.55
C LEU A 147 -11.95 -12.97 -5.85
N PRO A 148 -11.54 -11.87 -5.20
CA PRO A 148 -12.48 -10.87 -4.72
C PRO A 148 -13.00 -10.03 -5.88
N VAL A 149 -14.27 -9.63 -5.83
CA VAL A 149 -14.82 -8.63 -6.75
C VAL A 149 -14.22 -7.25 -6.45
N ARG A 150 -13.98 -6.95 -5.16
CA ARG A 150 -13.43 -5.67 -4.69
C ARG A 150 -12.36 -5.89 -3.63
N LEU A 151 -11.31 -5.08 -3.73
CA LEU A 151 -10.26 -4.99 -2.70
C LEU A 151 -10.26 -3.58 -2.11
N TYR A 152 -10.58 -3.46 -0.82
CA TYR A 152 -10.64 -2.20 -0.10
C TYR A 152 -9.40 -2.03 0.79
N THR A 153 -8.69 -0.93 0.59
CA THR A 153 -7.43 -0.60 1.28
C THR A 153 -7.47 0.82 1.84
N ASP A 154 -6.52 1.17 2.69
CA ASP A 154 -6.28 2.57 3.01
C ASP A 154 -5.49 3.29 1.88
N ASN A 155 -5.12 4.55 2.16
CA ASN A 155 -4.30 5.36 1.27
C ASN A 155 -2.79 5.21 1.53
N GLY A 156 -2.35 4.18 2.23
CA GLY A 156 -0.94 3.91 2.46
C GLY A 156 -0.15 3.76 1.15
N SER A 157 1.11 4.14 1.15
CA SER A 157 1.96 4.14 -0.05
C SER A 157 2.11 2.75 -0.68
N ASN A 158 2.07 1.69 0.12
CA ASN A 158 2.08 0.29 -0.31
C ASN A 158 0.84 -0.08 -1.14
N PHE A 159 -0.35 0.46 -0.79
CA PHE A 159 -1.60 0.20 -1.48
C PHE A 159 -1.86 1.14 -2.67
N ARG A 160 -1.12 2.24 -2.79
CA ARG A 160 -1.18 3.18 -3.93
C ARG A 160 -0.16 2.86 -5.03
N SER A 161 0.48 1.71 -4.99
CA SER A 161 1.46 1.35 -5.99
C SER A 161 0.80 1.06 -7.35
N GLN A 162 1.42 1.55 -8.43
CA GLN A 162 0.98 1.24 -9.80
C GLN A 162 0.98 -0.27 -10.07
N HIS A 163 1.90 -1.01 -9.44
CA HIS A 163 1.97 -2.47 -9.59
C HIS A 163 0.73 -3.16 -9.01
N LEU A 164 0.25 -2.76 -7.83
CA LEU A 164 -1.00 -3.30 -7.27
C LEU A 164 -2.21 -2.97 -8.16
N ALA A 165 -2.31 -1.72 -8.63
CA ALA A 165 -3.39 -1.32 -9.52
C ALA A 165 -3.40 -2.13 -10.83
N LEU A 166 -2.21 -2.38 -11.41
CA LEU A 166 -2.04 -3.21 -12.60
C LEU A 166 -2.49 -4.66 -12.37
N VAL A 167 -2.06 -5.28 -11.27
CA VAL A 167 -2.45 -6.65 -10.90
C VAL A 167 -3.96 -6.74 -10.70
N CYS A 168 -4.56 -5.80 -9.96
CA CYS A 168 -6.01 -5.75 -9.77
C CYS A 168 -6.74 -5.62 -11.12
N ALA A 169 -6.29 -4.74 -12.01
CA ALA A 169 -6.89 -4.55 -13.33
C ALA A 169 -6.84 -5.83 -14.18
N ARG A 170 -5.70 -6.51 -14.20
CA ARG A 170 -5.51 -7.79 -14.92
C ARG A 170 -6.42 -8.92 -14.41
N LEU A 171 -6.68 -8.92 -13.12
CA LEU A 171 -7.52 -9.92 -12.46
C LEU A 171 -9.00 -9.54 -12.38
N GLY A 172 -9.39 -8.37 -12.89
CA GLY A 172 -10.76 -7.88 -12.83
C GLY A 172 -11.19 -7.45 -11.42
N ILE A 173 -10.25 -7.18 -10.51
CA ILE A 173 -10.53 -6.76 -9.13
C ILE A 173 -10.70 -5.24 -9.07
N ALA A 174 -11.84 -4.76 -8.58
CA ALA A 174 -12.03 -3.33 -8.35
C ALA A 174 -11.24 -2.88 -7.11
N LEU A 175 -10.15 -2.14 -7.31
CA LEU A 175 -9.34 -1.58 -6.21
C LEU A 175 -9.99 -0.31 -5.66
N LEU A 176 -10.38 -0.33 -4.41
CA LEU A 176 -11.04 0.77 -3.70
C LEU A 176 -10.14 1.30 -2.59
N HIS A 177 -9.98 2.62 -2.54
CA HIS A 177 -9.23 3.27 -1.46
C HIS A 177 -10.17 3.98 -0.49
N ALA A 178 -9.88 3.89 0.80
CA ALA A 178 -10.60 4.62 1.83
C ALA A 178 -10.54 6.12 1.56
N ARG A 179 -11.68 6.81 1.69
CA ARG A 179 -11.66 8.28 1.65
C ARG A 179 -10.88 8.79 2.86
N PRO A 180 -10.07 9.85 2.71
CA PRO A 180 -9.41 10.47 3.84
C PRO A 180 -10.43 10.77 4.95
N TYR A 181 -10.07 10.46 6.20
CA TYR A 181 -10.90 10.63 7.39
C TYR A 181 -12.17 9.76 7.48
N HIS A 182 -12.37 8.75 6.62
CA HIS A 182 -13.44 7.77 6.69
C HIS A 182 -12.94 6.40 7.17
N ALA A 183 -12.60 6.28 8.44
CA ALA A 183 -12.13 5.02 9.05
C ALA A 183 -13.23 3.93 9.16
N ALA A 184 -14.51 4.29 8.97
CA ALA A 184 -15.63 3.39 9.23
C ALA A 184 -15.65 2.10 8.39
N GLY A 185 -15.00 2.09 7.23
CA GLY A 185 -14.96 0.93 6.33
C GLY A 185 -14.03 -0.20 6.77
N LYS A 186 -13.07 0.03 7.68
CA LYS A 186 -12.01 -0.95 8.06
C LYS A 186 -12.20 -1.59 9.43
N GLY A 187 -13.29 -1.31 10.11
CA GLY A 187 -13.51 -1.77 11.49
C GLY A 187 -13.48 -3.31 11.68
N LYS A 188 -13.68 -4.09 10.60
CA LYS A 188 -13.64 -5.56 10.66
C LYS A 188 -12.20 -6.07 10.76
N ILE A 189 -11.30 -5.60 9.91
CA ILE A 189 -9.89 -5.98 9.94
C ILE A 189 -9.16 -5.41 11.18
N GLU A 190 -9.52 -4.19 11.61
CA GLU A 190 -8.98 -3.61 12.85
C GLU A 190 -9.37 -4.43 14.09
N ARG A 191 -10.61 -4.93 14.12
CA ARG A 191 -11.07 -5.83 15.18
C ARG A 191 -10.33 -7.14 15.15
N TRP A 192 -10.12 -7.71 13.96
CA TRP A 192 -9.34 -8.93 13.79
C TRP A 192 -7.90 -8.75 14.27
N PHE A 193 -7.24 -7.64 13.94
CA PHE A 193 -5.90 -7.33 14.45
C PHE A 193 -5.83 -7.30 15.99
N ARG A 194 -6.87 -6.75 16.64
CA ARG A 194 -6.95 -6.79 18.12
C ARG A 194 -7.07 -8.21 18.64
N THR A 195 -7.85 -9.05 17.97
CA THR A 195 -8.01 -10.47 18.31
C THR A 195 -6.69 -11.22 18.12
N CYS A 196 -6.04 -11.04 16.99
CA CYS A 196 -4.72 -11.59 16.67
C CYS A 196 -3.67 -11.20 17.72
N ARG A 197 -3.63 -9.93 18.11
CA ARG A 197 -2.72 -9.46 19.15
C ARG A 197 -2.96 -10.17 20.46
N ARG A 198 -4.19 -10.16 20.96
CA ARG A 198 -4.54 -10.76 22.26
C ARG A 198 -4.40 -12.27 22.32
N GLN A 199 -4.77 -12.99 21.27
CA GLN A 199 -4.86 -14.45 21.31
C GLN A 199 -3.60 -15.14 20.79
N LEU A 200 -2.91 -14.51 19.84
CA LEU A 200 -1.70 -15.08 19.26
C LEU A 200 -0.43 -14.42 19.79
N LEU A 201 -0.33 -13.07 19.71
CA LEU A 201 0.96 -12.41 19.92
C LEU A 201 1.29 -12.16 21.39
N ASP A 202 0.31 -11.70 22.20
CA ASP A 202 0.54 -11.37 23.61
C ASP A 202 0.99 -12.59 24.46
N PRO A 203 0.54 -13.84 24.17
CA PRO A 203 1.02 -15.02 24.88
C PRO A 203 2.42 -15.48 24.48
N LEU A 204 3.00 -15.00 23.35
CA LEU A 204 4.30 -15.49 22.84
C LEU A 204 5.46 -14.79 23.52
N GLY A 205 6.40 -15.60 24.05
CA GLY A 205 7.73 -15.14 24.46
C GLY A 205 8.73 -15.06 23.28
N PRO A 206 9.88 -14.44 23.49
CA PRO A 206 10.94 -14.37 22.47
C PRO A 206 11.42 -15.74 21.99
N GLU A 207 11.40 -16.75 22.87
CA GLU A 207 11.79 -18.14 22.59
C GLU A 207 10.80 -18.84 21.65
N ASP A 208 9.54 -18.40 21.65
CA ASP A 208 8.47 -18.95 20.80
C ASP A 208 8.58 -18.49 19.34
N ILE A 209 9.30 -17.39 19.10
CA ILE A 209 9.43 -16.74 17.77
C ILE A 209 10.90 -16.46 17.44
N PRO A 210 11.75 -17.52 17.33
CA PRO A 210 13.16 -17.39 17.05
C PRO A 210 13.45 -16.76 15.68
N ASP A 211 12.52 -16.87 14.75
CA ASP A 211 12.63 -16.34 13.39
C ASP A 211 11.26 -16.01 12.79
N LEU A 212 11.30 -15.34 11.63
CA LEU A 212 10.10 -14.91 10.91
C LEU A 212 9.27 -16.10 10.38
N GLU A 213 9.91 -17.18 9.99
CA GLU A 213 9.24 -18.38 9.47
C GLU A 213 8.41 -19.06 10.55
N THR A 214 8.98 -19.19 11.75
CA THR A 214 8.27 -19.75 12.92
C THR A 214 7.07 -18.87 13.31
N LEU A 215 7.24 -17.55 13.33
CA LEU A 215 6.12 -16.63 13.57
C LEU A 215 5.02 -16.82 12.52
N ASN A 216 5.36 -16.89 11.26
CA ASN A 216 4.39 -17.09 10.17
C ASN A 216 3.71 -18.45 10.24
N ARG A 217 4.45 -19.52 10.57
CA ARG A 217 3.87 -20.84 10.77
C ARG A 217 2.85 -20.85 11.93
N ARG A 218 3.20 -20.27 13.08
CA ARG A 218 2.27 -20.13 14.21
C ARG A 218 1.03 -19.33 13.85
N THR A 219 1.20 -18.23 13.12
CA THR A 219 0.11 -17.38 12.65
C THR A 219 -0.87 -18.16 11.76
N ARG A 220 -0.37 -18.91 10.79
CA ARG A 220 -1.19 -19.75 9.90
C ARG A 220 -1.96 -20.84 10.69
N ILE A 221 -1.27 -21.52 11.63
CA ILE A 221 -1.92 -22.54 12.47
C ILE A 221 -3.03 -21.91 13.31
N TRP A 222 -2.79 -20.77 13.96
CA TRP A 222 -3.78 -20.07 14.76
C TRP A 222 -4.98 -19.62 13.92
N ILE A 223 -4.75 -19.05 12.73
CA ILE A 223 -5.82 -18.62 11.83
C ILE A 223 -6.71 -19.80 11.46
N GLU A 224 -6.12 -20.91 10.99
CA GLU A 224 -6.89 -22.03 10.44
C GLU A 224 -7.54 -22.92 11.54
N ARG A 225 -6.87 -23.15 12.65
CA ARG A 225 -7.34 -24.09 13.70
C ARG A 225 -8.11 -23.43 14.82
N GLU A 226 -7.87 -22.16 15.08
CA GLU A 226 -8.51 -21.45 16.19
C GLU A 226 -9.45 -20.36 15.68
N TYR A 227 -8.94 -19.33 15.01
CA TYR A 227 -9.76 -18.19 14.61
C TYR A 227 -10.90 -18.58 13.65
N HIS A 228 -10.62 -19.34 12.60
CA HIS A 228 -11.62 -19.73 11.61
C HIS A 228 -12.70 -20.68 12.17
N GLN A 229 -12.41 -21.36 13.27
CA GLN A 229 -13.30 -22.35 13.89
C GLN A 229 -13.96 -21.82 15.17
N THR A 230 -13.68 -20.60 15.59
CA THR A 230 -14.30 -19.98 16.75
C THR A 230 -15.59 -19.26 16.35
N PRO A 231 -16.73 -19.50 17.08
CA PRO A 231 -17.97 -18.78 16.85
C PRO A 231 -17.79 -17.27 16.92
N HIS A 232 -18.29 -16.56 15.90
CA HIS A 232 -18.07 -15.13 15.77
C HIS A 232 -19.37 -14.35 16.02
N ARG A 233 -19.36 -13.43 17.00
CA ARG A 233 -20.55 -12.64 17.37
C ARG A 233 -21.17 -11.86 16.19
N GLY A 234 -20.36 -11.40 15.25
CA GLY A 234 -20.84 -10.66 14.07
C GLY A 234 -21.31 -11.56 12.92
N LEU A 235 -21.39 -12.87 13.14
CA LEU A 235 -21.89 -13.88 12.22
C LEU A 235 -23.03 -14.71 12.88
N ASP A 236 -23.73 -14.10 13.84
CA ASP A 236 -24.85 -14.75 14.57
C ASP A 236 -24.45 -16.08 15.23
N GLY A 237 -23.20 -16.16 15.68
CA GLY A 237 -22.65 -17.35 16.33
C GLY A 237 -22.08 -18.41 15.38
N MET A 238 -22.16 -18.22 14.05
CA MET A 238 -21.44 -19.08 13.11
C MET A 238 -19.94 -18.87 13.19
N THR A 239 -19.18 -19.90 12.86
CA THR A 239 -17.73 -19.74 12.65
C THR A 239 -17.44 -19.06 11.30
N PRO A 240 -16.32 -18.38 11.15
CA PRO A 240 -15.90 -17.85 9.84
C PRO A 240 -15.86 -18.94 8.76
N LEU A 241 -15.40 -20.14 9.09
CA LEU A 241 -15.29 -21.25 8.14
C LEU A 241 -16.67 -21.79 7.71
N ASP A 242 -17.63 -21.93 8.66
CA ASP A 242 -18.99 -22.36 8.34
C ASP A 242 -19.69 -21.33 7.45
N ARG A 243 -19.52 -20.04 7.77
CA ARG A 243 -20.06 -18.95 6.96
C ARG A 243 -19.46 -18.93 5.56
N TRP A 244 -18.16 -19.22 5.46
CA TRP A 244 -17.50 -19.37 4.15
C TRP A 244 -18.07 -20.55 3.38
N ALA A 245 -18.17 -21.72 3.99
CA ALA A 245 -18.69 -22.91 3.36
C ALA A 245 -20.12 -22.72 2.82
N ALA A 246 -20.98 -22.05 3.61
CA ALA A 246 -22.35 -21.70 3.20
C ALA A 246 -22.41 -20.74 1.99
N ASN A 247 -21.33 -19.99 1.73
CA ASN A 247 -21.23 -19.02 0.63
C ASN A 247 -20.31 -19.50 -0.50
N SER A 248 -19.80 -20.72 -0.44
CA SER A 248 -18.78 -21.22 -1.40
C SER A 248 -19.22 -21.19 -2.86
N GLY A 249 -20.52 -21.33 -3.14
CA GLY A 249 -21.09 -21.27 -4.49
C GLY A 249 -20.97 -19.91 -5.20
N THR A 250 -20.67 -18.83 -4.46
CA THR A 250 -20.48 -17.48 -5.04
C THR A 250 -19.01 -17.14 -5.29
N VAL A 251 -18.09 -18.00 -4.86
CA VAL A 251 -16.65 -17.74 -4.96
C VAL A 251 -16.16 -18.02 -6.38
N GLY A 252 -15.69 -16.97 -7.05
CA GLY A 252 -14.98 -17.08 -8.32
C GLY A 252 -13.51 -17.45 -8.13
N PHE A 253 -12.98 -18.24 -9.07
CA PHE A 253 -11.54 -18.53 -9.14
C PHE A 253 -10.99 -18.01 -10.47
N PRO A 254 -9.68 -17.77 -10.58
CA PRO A 254 -9.06 -17.52 -11.88
C PRO A 254 -9.34 -18.66 -12.84
N ASP A 255 -9.52 -18.37 -14.13
CA ASP A 255 -9.66 -19.41 -15.13
C ASP A 255 -8.51 -20.40 -15.05
N PRO A 256 -8.74 -21.73 -15.23
CA PRO A 256 -7.69 -22.75 -15.10
C PRO A 256 -6.46 -22.54 -16.01
N GLY A 257 -6.62 -21.83 -17.12
CA GLY A 257 -5.53 -21.44 -18.02
C GLY A 257 -4.79 -20.15 -17.63
N THR A 258 -5.20 -19.48 -16.56
CA THR A 258 -4.58 -18.22 -16.14
C THR A 258 -3.26 -18.49 -15.42
N ASP A 259 -2.17 -18.02 -16.01
CA ASP A 259 -0.88 -17.99 -15.31
C ASP A 259 -0.85 -16.82 -14.31
N LEU A 260 -1.11 -17.15 -13.03
CA LEU A 260 -1.10 -16.15 -11.96
C LEU A 260 0.27 -15.48 -11.80
N ASP A 261 1.37 -16.17 -12.06
CA ASP A 261 2.70 -15.59 -11.95
C ASP A 261 2.87 -14.47 -12.99
N LEU A 262 2.35 -14.64 -14.19
CA LEU A 262 2.32 -13.59 -15.21
C LEU A 262 1.44 -12.40 -14.79
N MET A 263 0.27 -12.67 -14.16
CA MET A 263 -0.63 -11.61 -13.70
C MET A 263 0.03 -10.74 -12.61
N PHE A 264 0.86 -11.33 -11.76
CA PHE A 264 1.55 -10.65 -10.68
C PHE A 264 2.91 -10.04 -11.06
N MET A 265 3.39 -10.25 -12.29
CA MET A 265 4.60 -9.58 -12.76
C MET A 265 4.42 -8.07 -12.86
N ASN A 266 5.46 -7.34 -12.45
CA ASN A 266 5.57 -5.92 -12.73
C ASN A 266 5.91 -5.71 -14.20
N GLU A 267 5.58 -4.52 -14.72
CA GLU A 267 5.92 -4.19 -16.11
C GLU A 267 6.52 -2.80 -16.24
N VAL A 268 7.36 -2.66 -17.25
CA VAL A 268 7.96 -1.39 -17.63
C VAL A 268 8.13 -1.33 -19.13
N ARG A 269 7.74 -0.21 -19.73
CA ARG A 269 7.97 0.03 -21.17
C ARG A 269 9.40 0.52 -21.37
N ARG A 270 10.12 -0.08 -22.34
CA ARG A 270 11.47 0.31 -22.72
C ARG A 270 11.62 0.33 -24.25
N LYS A 271 12.43 1.25 -24.74
CA LYS A 271 12.89 1.22 -26.12
C LYS A 271 14.13 0.36 -26.20
N VAL A 272 14.15 -0.58 -27.15
CA VAL A 272 15.31 -1.43 -27.44
C VAL A 272 16.36 -0.59 -28.16
N SER A 273 17.59 -0.69 -27.73
CA SER A 273 18.71 0.00 -28.39
C SER A 273 19.09 -0.67 -29.72
N LYS A 274 19.89 0.04 -30.53
CA LYS A 274 20.47 -0.56 -31.74
C LYS A 274 21.42 -1.73 -31.46
N SER A 275 21.96 -1.80 -30.27
CA SER A 275 22.79 -2.92 -29.79
C SER A 275 21.97 -4.07 -29.21
N ARG A 276 20.65 -4.12 -29.44
CA ARG A 276 19.74 -5.14 -28.95
C ARG A 276 19.68 -5.24 -27.43
N THR A 277 19.83 -4.12 -26.75
CA THR A 277 19.81 -4.10 -25.28
C THR A 277 18.70 -3.21 -24.73
N VAL A 278 18.23 -3.57 -23.54
CA VAL A 278 17.35 -2.78 -22.69
C VAL A 278 17.94 -2.66 -21.30
N THR A 279 17.67 -1.55 -20.62
CA THR A 279 18.13 -1.34 -19.25
C THR A 279 16.98 -1.48 -18.27
N LEU A 280 17.18 -2.30 -17.23
CA LEU A 280 16.29 -2.43 -16.09
C LEU A 280 17.10 -2.34 -14.79
N ASN A 281 16.73 -1.41 -13.90
CA ASN A 281 17.39 -1.21 -12.60
C ASN A 281 18.93 -1.09 -12.69
N GLY A 282 19.42 -0.38 -13.71
CA GLY A 282 20.87 -0.18 -13.94
C GLY A 282 21.61 -1.36 -14.59
N ARG A 283 20.91 -2.45 -14.91
CA ARG A 283 21.48 -3.62 -15.60
C ARG A 283 21.03 -3.69 -17.04
N LEU A 284 21.92 -4.19 -17.91
CA LEU A 284 21.64 -4.40 -19.32
C LEU A 284 21.16 -5.84 -19.55
N TYR A 285 20.14 -5.96 -20.39
CA TYR A 285 19.59 -7.22 -20.84
C TYR A 285 19.58 -7.23 -22.38
N GLU A 286 19.98 -8.34 -22.98
CA GLU A 286 19.92 -8.55 -24.42
C GLU A 286 18.55 -9.10 -24.81
N VAL A 287 17.94 -8.52 -25.85
CA VAL A 287 16.64 -8.92 -26.39
C VAL A 287 16.77 -9.59 -27.76
N PRO A 288 15.75 -10.34 -28.20
CA PRO A 288 15.73 -10.95 -29.54
C PRO A 288 16.00 -9.92 -30.67
N ALA A 289 16.71 -10.35 -31.72
CA ALA A 289 17.19 -9.49 -32.79
C ALA A 289 16.11 -8.69 -33.54
N GLY A 290 14.92 -9.26 -33.68
CA GLY A 290 13.80 -8.63 -34.40
C GLY A 290 13.16 -7.43 -33.69
N LEU A 291 13.61 -7.06 -32.48
CA LEU A 291 12.99 -6.01 -31.66
C LEU A 291 13.80 -4.72 -31.59
N MET A 292 14.88 -4.58 -32.40
CA MET A 292 15.72 -3.37 -32.44
C MET A 292 14.89 -2.12 -32.75
N ASP A 293 15.19 -1.03 -32.06
CA ASP A 293 14.53 0.29 -32.16
C ASP A 293 13.02 0.28 -31.82
N GLN A 294 12.44 -0.85 -31.44
CA GLN A 294 11.05 -0.96 -31.05
C GLN A 294 10.84 -0.65 -29.54
N ALA A 295 9.63 -0.23 -29.21
CA ALA A 295 9.20 -0.11 -27.82
C ALA A 295 8.58 -1.44 -27.37
N VAL A 296 9.14 -2.02 -26.33
CA VAL A 296 8.67 -3.31 -25.75
C VAL A 296 8.24 -3.12 -24.31
N VAL A 297 7.40 -4.04 -23.84
CA VAL A 297 7.04 -4.17 -22.42
C VAL A 297 7.89 -5.29 -21.81
N LEU A 298 8.66 -4.96 -20.78
CA LEU A 298 9.38 -5.96 -19.98
C LEU A 298 8.50 -6.34 -18.81
N ARG A 299 8.20 -7.63 -18.63
CA ARG A 299 7.53 -8.17 -17.45
C ARG A 299 8.51 -8.94 -16.59
N PHE A 300 8.49 -8.67 -15.28
CA PHE A 300 9.45 -9.24 -14.34
C PHE A 300 8.91 -9.29 -12.93
N ASP A 301 9.42 -10.23 -12.13
CA ASP A 301 9.22 -10.27 -10.69
C ASP A 301 10.27 -9.37 -10.01
N PRO A 302 9.88 -8.29 -9.31
CA PRO A 302 10.83 -7.41 -8.63
C PRO A 302 11.67 -8.10 -7.54
N LYS A 303 11.23 -9.26 -7.03
CA LYS A 303 11.94 -10.06 -6.02
C LYS A 303 12.84 -11.14 -6.63
N ALA A 304 12.72 -11.38 -7.93
CA ALA A 304 13.56 -12.36 -8.61
C ALA A 304 15.03 -11.93 -8.62
N PRO A 305 15.95 -12.89 -8.58
CA PRO A 305 17.37 -12.58 -8.74
C PRO A 305 17.62 -11.93 -10.13
N PRO A 306 18.56 -10.99 -10.21
CA PRO A 306 18.78 -10.21 -11.43
C PRO A 306 19.34 -11.02 -12.60
N GLU A 307 19.76 -12.24 -12.37
CA GLU A 307 20.19 -13.23 -13.39
C GLU A 307 19.00 -13.87 -14.10
N ARG A 308 17.79 -13.75 -13.52
CA ARG A 308 16.58 -14.31 -14.14
C ARG A 308 16.23 -13.56 -15.42
N PRO A 309 15.93 -14.27 -16.52
CA PRO A 309 15.45 -13.64 -17.74
C PRO A 309 14.17 -12.83 -17.52
N LEU A 310 14.03 -11.72 -18.27
CA LEU A 310 12.83 -10.92 -18.28
C LEU A 310 11.93 -11.38 -19.45
N LEU A 311 10.62 -11.40 -19.23
CA LEU A 311 9.68 -11.64 -20.31
C LEU A 311 9.54 -10.37 -21.16
N VAL A 312 9.69 -10.50 -22.47
CA VAL A 312 9.52 -9.40 -23.43
C VAL A 312 8.16 -9.55 -24.10
N CYS A 313 7.36 -8.50 -24.06
CA CYS A 313 6.04 -8.48 -24.66
C CYS A 313 5.92 -7.32 -25.67
N ASP A 314 5.16 -7.56 -26.74
CA ASP A 314 4.60 -6.52 -27.61
C ASP A 314 3.13 -6.30 -27.16
N GLY A 315 2.85 -5.20 -26.49
CA GLY A 315 1.63 -5.06 -25.71
C GLY A 315 1.49 -6.15 -24.67
N ASP A 316 0.41 -6.93 -24.73
CA ASP A 316 0.17 -8.08 -23.82
C ASP A 316 0.72 -9.40 -24.32
N LYS A 317 1.16 -9.46 -25.58
CA LYS A 317 1.58 -10.71 -26.21
C LYS A 317 3.07 -10.97 -25.93
N PRO A 318 3.43 -12.12 -25.33
CA PRO A 318 4.83 -12.52 -25.16
C PRO A 318 5.49 -12.74 -26.54
N VAL A 319 6.65 -12.10 -26.74
CA VAL A 319 7.42 -12.20 -28.00
C VAL A 319 8.84 -12.75 -27.77
N GLY A 320 9.25 -12.95 -26.52
CA GLY A 320 10.55 -13.55 -26.22
C GLY A 320 11.00 -13.28 -24.78
N GLN A 321 12.28 -13.53 -24.54
CA GLN A 321 12.93 -13.26 -23.26
C GLN A 321 14.14 -12.36 -23.47
N ALA A 322 14.36 -11.45 -22.50
CA ALA A 322 15.58 -10.67 -22.42
C ALA A 322 16.53 -11.34 -21.41
N MET A 323 17.71 -11.67 -21.85
CA MET A 323 18.74 -12.34 -21.04
C MET A 323 19.67 -11.28 -20.43
N PRO A 324 20.17 -11.47 -19.20
CA PRO A 324 21.23 -10.62 -18.67
C PRO A 324 22.39 -10.56 -19.65
N LEU A 325 22.87 -9.33 -19.93
CA LEU A 325 23.96 -9.14 -20.89
C LEU A 325 25.26 -9.70 -20.34
N ASP A 326 25.82 -10.69 -21.05
CA ASP A 326 27.18 -11.18 -20.81
C ASP A 326 28.11 -10.64 -21.91
N LEU A 327 28.87 -9.60 -21.57
CA LEU A 327 29.81 -8.95 -22.50
C LEU A 327 30.94 -9.91 -22.95
N HIS A 328 31.28 -10.89 -22.11
CA HIS A 328 32.37 -11.84 -22.43
C HIS A 328 31.89 -12.91 -23.41
N ALA A 329 30.72 -13.49 -23.16
CA ALA A 329 30.08 -14.42 -24.10
C ALA A 329 29.84 -13.77 -25.46
N ASN A 330 29.40 -12.51 -25.49
CA ASN A 330 29.15 -11.76 -26.71
C ASN A 330 30.41 -11.45 -27.54
N SER A 331 31.61 -11.53 -26.98
CA SER A 331 32.86 -11.36 -27.73
C SER A 331 33.23 -12.60 -28.57
N THR A 332 32.67 -13.76 -28.20
CA THR A 332 32.99 -15.05 -28.85
C THR A 332 31.89 -15.55 -29.79
N ILE A 333 30.68 -14.97 -29.74
CA ILE A 333 29.57 -15.34 -30.60
C ILE A 333 29.82 -14.83 -32.03
N ARG A 334 29.88 -15.73 -33.03
CA ARG A 334 29.85 -15.37 -34.45
C ARG A 334 28.53 -14.62 -34.72
N ARG A 335 28.65 -13.38 -35.13
CA ARG A 335 27.53 -12.57 -35.58
C ARG A 335 27.10 -13.07 -36.95
N ASP A 336 26.01 -13.77 -37.03
CA ASP A 336 25.43 -14.13 -38.32
C ASP A 336 25.01 -12.86 -39.07
N GLY A 337 25.76 -12.55 -40.12
CA GLY A 337 25.39 -11.86 -41.31
C GLY A 337 24.82 -10.44 -41.19
N ALA A 338 25.65 -9.44 -40.81
CA ALA A 338 25.63 -8.12 -41.46
C ALA A 338 27.00 -7.50 -41.23
N GLY A 339 27.83 -7.57 -42.20
CA GLY A 339 29.24 -7.24 -42.23
C GLY A 339 29.63 -5.92 -41.58
N LEU A 340 30.25 -6.02 -40.44
CA LEU A 340 31.36 -5.14 -40.12
C LEU A 340 32.61 -5.92 -40.48
N ARG A 341 33.03 -5.78 -41.75
CA ARG A 341 34.40 -6.11 -42.15
C ARG A 341 35.30 -5.13 -41.43
N PHE A 342 35.92 -5.56 -40.36
CA PHE A 342 37.11 -4.90 -39.82
C PHE A 342 38.18 -4.99 -40.90
N ARG A 343 38.47 -3.90 -41.57
CA ARG A 343 39.70 -3.77 -42.39
C ARG A 343 40.81 -3.54 -41.37
N PRO A 344 41.78 -4.46 -41.21
CA PRO A 344 42.98 -4.13 -40.48
C PRO A 344 43.67 -3.00 -41.23
N ASP A 345 44.05 -1.94 -40.52
CA ASP A 345 44.79 -0.81 -41.04
C ASP A 345 45.98 -1.32 -41.86
N ALA A 346 46.02 -0.91 -43.12
CA ALA A 346 47.17 -1.13 -43.99
C ALA A 346 48.36 -0.46 -43.33
N LYS A 347 49.35 -1.24 -42.95
CA LYS A 347 50.66 -0.77 -42.51
C LYS A 347 51.14 0.29 -43.55
N LYS A 348 51.27 1.52 -43.11
CA LYS A 348 52.06 2.52 -43.86
C LYS A 348 53.44 1.94 -44.02
N ARG A 349 53.75 1.49 -45.25
CA ARG A 349 55.13 1.30 -45.69
C ARG A 349 55.75 2.69 -45.77
N GLY A 350 56.73 2.90 -44.90
CA GLY A 350 57.64 3.98 -45.07
C GLY A 350 58.50 3.72 -46.30
N ASP A 351 58.61 4.74 -47.17
CA ASP A 351 59.64 4.81 -48.14
C ASP A 351 60.47 6.03 -47.80
N ARG A 352 61.77 5.73 -47.64
CA ARG A 352 63.02 6.47 -47.86
C ARG A 352 63.02 8.01 -47.74
#